data_d17f1d0257f26210f038a7c546a1dc6b
#
_entry.id   d17f1d0257f26210f038a7c546a1dc6b
#
_cell.length_a   1.000
_cell.length_b   1.000
_cell.length_c   1.000
_cell.angle_alpha   90.00
_cell.angle_beta   90.00
_cell.angle_gamma   90.00
#
_symmetry.space_group_name_H-M   'P 1'
#
loop_
_entity.id
_entity.type
_entity.pdbx_description
1 polymer ?
#
loop_
_entity_poly.entity_id
_entity_poly.type
_entity_poly.pdbx_seq_one_letter_code
_entity_poly.pdbx_strand_id
1 'polypeptide(L)'
;MDILRFITAGSVDDGKSTLIGRLLYDSKSILVDQLEALEKQSKNKNADGIDLAILTDGLRAEREQGITIDVAYRYFSTPNRKFIIADAPGHVQYTRNMITGASNSQLIIILIDARQGVIEQTRRHSIIASLLKMKRVVVAVNKMDLVDYSEDVFNNIKKDYDQVAESLGLKNVAYFPISAFYGDNIVDKSEKMTWFKEEPLLTFLENVEVNEDVDYENARFQVQYVIRPQTEELHDYRGYAGQIISGTYKKGDKITILPENIETTISKVETGGNEVDEVFALQPAVLHLQDDIDVSRGDFFVKSENKPRVENEFEALVCWLDKRELTEGKKYFIQHKSRLIKTVVKEIEYKIDVNTLQQTPVSDSVKLNEIVKVRLKTASPLVFDAFEKNNSTGSAILVDETSNSTVGAVMLL
;
A
#
# COMPACT_ATOMS: atom_id res chain seq x y z
N MET A 1 11.91 14.10 9.77
CA MET A 1 12.24 13.56 8.45
C MET A 1 11.11 12.66 8.04
N ASP A 2 10.45 12.99 6.95
CA ASP A 2 9.26 12.28 6.43
C ASP A 2 9.68 10.94 5.76
N ILE A 3 8.73 10.01 5.64
CA ILE A 3 8.96 8.70 5.03
C ILE A 3 8.01 8.54 3.85
N LEU A 4 8.55 8.33 2.65
CA LEU A 4 7.78 7.92 1.49
C LEU A 4 7.86 6.41 1.31
N ARG A 5 6.69 5.75 1.28
CA ARG A 5 6.56 4.35 0.89
C ARG A 5 6.05 4.27 -0.52
N PHE A 6 6.79 3.60 -1.40
CA PHE A 6 6.34 3.39 -2.76
C PHE A 6 6.61 1.96 -3.25
N ILE A 7 5.82 1.54 -4.21
CA ILE A 7 5.95 0.24 -4.85
C ILE A 7 6.40 0.42 -6.29
N THR A 8 7.25 -0.48 -6.78
CA THR A 8 7.61 -0.59 -8.20
C THR A 8 6.79 -1.68 -8.87
N ALA A 9 6.21 -1.39 -10.02
CA ALA A 9 5.46 -2.31 -10.84
C ALA A 9 5.93 -2.21 -12.31
N GLY A 10 5.73 -3.26 -13.08
CA GLY A 10 6.15 -3.33 -14.48
C GLY A 10 6.29 -4.79 -14.89
N SER A 11 6.38 -5.05 -16.17
CA SER A 11 6.60 -6.40 -16.71
C SER A 11 7.97 -6.97 -16.32
N VAL A 12 8.15 -8.25 -16.57
CA VAL A 12 9.49 -8.84 -16.53
C VAL A 12 10.35 -8.10 -17.56
N ASP A 13 11.58 -7.82 -17.20
CA ASP A 13 12.58 -7.09 -18.01
C ASP A 13 12.31 -5.58 -18.23
N ASP A 14 11.27 -4.97 -17.67
CA ASP A 14 11.09 -3.51 -17.75
C ASP A 14 12.16 -2.72 -16.97
N GLY A 15 12.99 -3.40 -16.15
CA GLY A 15 14.11 -2.83 -15.43
C GLY A 15 13.80 -2.36 -14.02
N LYS A 16 12.82 -2.97 -13.34
CA LYS A 16 12.48 -2.68 -11.93
C LYS A 16 13.70 -2.82 -11.01
N SER A 17 14.33 -3.99 -11.04
CA SER A 17 15.50 -4.30 -10.21
C SER A 17 16.67 -3.35 -10.51
N THR A 18 16.84 -2.99 -11.79
CA THR A 18 17.87 -2.02 -12.21
C THR A 18 17.58 -0.62 -11.66
N LEU A 19 16.31 -0.16 -11.72
CA LEU A 19 15.92 1.14 -11.16
C LEU A 19 16.12 1.18 -9.66
N ILE A 20 15.69 0.15 -8.94
CA ILE A 20 15.88 0.07 -7.47
C ILE A 20 17.37 0.06 -7.14
N GLY A 21 18.15 -0.77 -7.82
CA GLY A 21 19.58 -0.83 -7.65
C GLY A 21 20.25 0.52 -7.92
N ARG A 22 19.81 1.27 -8.93
CA ARG A 22 20.29 2.61 -9.26
C ARG A 22 19.97 3.62 -8.16
N LEU A 23 18.73 3.63 -7.67
CA LEU A 23 18.35 4.49 -6.56
C LEU A 23 19.19 4.23 -5.30
N LEU A 24 19.43 2.94 -4.98
CA LEU A 24 20.29 2.56 -3.84
C LEU A 24 21.76 2.95 -4.05
N TYR A 25 22.26 2.76 -5.27
CA TYR A 25 23.65 3.07 -5.61
C TYR A 25 23.91 4.57 -5.56
N ASP A 26 23.13 5.36 -6.28
CA ASP A 26 23.35 6.79 -6.42
C ASP A 26 23.03 7.57 -5.13
N SER A 27 22.11 7.05 -4.29
CA SER A 27 21.85 7.60 -2.94
C SER A 27 22.94 7.27 -1.91
N LYS A 28 24.01 6.53 -2.31
CA LYS A 28 25.10 6.07 -1.44
C LYS A 28 24.63 5.26 -0.23
N SER A 29 23.51 4.55 -0.39
CA SER A 29 22.90 3.75 0.68
C SER A 29 23.39 2.29 0.71
N ILE A 30 24.36 1.95 -0.16
CA ILE A 30 24.95 0.61 -0.25
C ILE A 30 26.17 0.53 0.66
N LEU A 31 26.31 -0.57 1.37
CA LEU A 31 27.50 -0.84 2.20
C LEU A 31 28.73 -1.05 1.30
N VAL A 32 29.89 -0.56 1.76
CA VAL A 32 31.15 -0.61 1.01
C VAL A 32 31.51 -2.04 0.56
N ASP A 33 31.30 -3.02 1.43
CA ASP A 33 31.59 -4.44 1.13
C ASP A 33 30.71 -4.99 -0.01
N GLN A 34 29.45 -4.54 -0.09
CA GLN A 34 28.53 -4.91 -1.16
C GLN A 34 28.93 -4.26 -2.49
N LEU A 35 29.40 -3.03 -2.43
CA LEU A 35 29.89 -2.28 -3.60
C LEU A 35 31.12 -2.96 -4.21
N GLU A 36 32.08 -3.35 -3.39
CA GLU A 36 33.29 -4.08 -3.84
C GLU A 36 32.94 -5.45 -4.44
N ALA A 37 31.94 -6.16 -3.88
CA ALA A 37 31.49 -7.42 -4.43
C ALA A 37 30.85 -7.26 -5.81
N LEU A 38 30.06 -6.20 -6.01
CA LEU A 38 29.43 -5.85 -7.28
C LEU A 38 30.45 -5.51 -8.36
N GLU A 39 31.43 -4.68 -8.02
CA GLU A 39 32.49 -4.30 -8.96
C GLU A 39 33.33 -5.51 -9.41
N LYS A 40 33.61 -6.45 -8.51
CA LYS A 40 34.30 -7.70 -8.82
C LYS A 40 33.47 -8.60 -9.74
N GLN A 41 32.15 -8.69 -9.52
CA GLN A 41 31.26 -9.51 -10.35
C GLN A 41 31.03 -8.89 -11.75
N SER A 42 30.89 -7.56 -11.84
CA SER A 42 30.72 -6.85 -13.10
C SER A 42 31.97 -6.93 -13.99
N LYS A 43 33.17 -6.85 -13.43
CA LYS A 43 34.44 -7.04 -14.16
C LYS A 43 34.56 -8.44 -14.80
N ASN A 44 33.95 -9.47 -14.20
CA ASN A 44 33.98 -10.82 -14.73
C ASN A 44 33.03 -11.07 -15.91
N LYS A 45 32.06 -10.16 -16.15
CA LYS A 45 31.02 -10.31 -17.21
C LYS A 45 31.31 -9.50 -18.47
N ASN A 46 32.45 -8.78 -18.58
CA ASN A 46 32.80 -7.90 -19.72
C ASN A 46 31.69 -6.92 -20.11
N ALA A 47 30.89 -6.45 -19.16
CA ALA A 47 29.78 -5.51 -19.39
C ALA A 47 30.28 -4.06 -19.24
N ASP A 48 29.84 -3.17 -20.13
CA ASP A 48 30.13 -1.72 -20.10
C ASP A 48 29.43 -1.00 -18.93
N GLY A 49 29.17 -1.67 -17.79
CA GLY A 49 28.54 -1.07 -16.62
C GLY A 49 28.38 -2.04 -15.46
N ILE A 50 28.04 -1.52 -14.29
CA ILE A 50 27.74 -2.30 -13.09
C ILE A 50 26.33 -2.86 -13.20
N ASP A 51 26.16 -4.19 -13.10
CA ASP A 51 24.85 -4.82 -13.05
C ASP A 51 24.21 -4.61 -11.67
N LEU A 52 23.45 -3.53 -11.54
CA LEU A 52 22.81 -3.12 -10.29
C LEU A 52 21.59 -3.99 -9.92
N ALA A 53 21.07 -4.80 -10.83
CA ALA A 53 19.98 -5.73 -10.54
C ALA A 53 20.37 -6.77 -9.48
N ILE A 54 21.65 -7.12 -9.41
CA ILE A 54 22.21 -8.05 -8.41
C ILE A 54 21.96 -7.57 -6.96
N LEU A 55 21.85 -6.26 -6.73
CA LEU A 55 21.56 -5.68 -5.40
C LEU A 55 20.15 -6.05 -4.88
N THR A 56 19.24 -6.34 -5.77
CA THR A 56 17.85 -6.58 -5.43
C THR A 56 17.52 -8.06 -5.30
N ASP A 57 18.29 -8.94 -5.93
CA ASP A 57 18.06 -10.39 -5.92
C ASP A 57 18.39 -11.00 -4.55
N GLY A 58 17.38 -11.08 -3.69
CA GLY A 58 17.52 -11.53 -2.29
C GLY A 58 17.47 -13.05 -2.13
N LEU A 59 16.53 -13.71 -2.80
CA LEU A 59 16.32 -15.15 -2.68
C LEU A 59 17.17 -15.93 -3.69
N ARG A 60 17.60 -17.14 -3.30
CA ARG A 60 18.34 -18.02 -4.21
C ARG A 60 17.53 -18.35 -5.46
N ALA A 61 16.21 -18.59 -5.31
CA ALA A 61 15.31 -18.86 -6.41
C ALA A 61 15.16 -17.67 -7.36
N GLU A 62 15.17 -16.44 -6.85
CA GLU A 62 15.13 -15.21 -7.66
C GLU A 62 16.40 -15.08 -8.51
N ARG A 63 17.57 -15.35 -7.91
CA ARG A 63 18.85 -15.35 -8.62
C ARG A 63 18.95 -16.44 -9.69
N GLU A 64 18.39 -17.63 -9.46
CA GLU A 64 18.40 -18.74 -10.40
C GLU A 64 17.42 -18.51 -11.57
N GLN A 65 16.30 -17.82 -11.33
CA GLN A 65 15.25 -17.59 -12.33
C GLN A 65 15.31 -16.18 -12.96
N GLY A 66 16.05 -15.25 -12.36
CA GLY A 66 16.13 -13.85 -12.81
C GLY A 66 14.82 -13.07 -12.67
N ILE A 67 13.93 -13.47 -11.75
CA ILE A 67 12.64 -12.83 -11.52
C ILE A 67 12.41 -12.59 -10.04
N THR A 68 11.73 -11.50 -9.69
CA THR A 68 11.24 -11.26 -8.33
C THR A 68 10.05 -12.18 -8.04
N ILE A 69 10.08 -12.90 -6.94
CA ILE A 69 9.04 -13.88 -6.54
C ILE A 69 8.17 -13.34 -5.43
N ASP A 70 8.79 -12.75 -4.41
CA ASP A 70 8.09 -12.21 -3.24
C ASP A 70 8.31 -10.70 -3.12
N VAL A 71 7.51 -10.02 -2.30
CA VAL A 71 7.71 -8.59 -2.02
C VAL A 71 8.93 -8.41 -1.14
N ALA A 72 9.94 -7.76 -1.68
CA ALA A 72 11.12 -7.35 -0.91
C ALA A 72 11.03 -5.87 -0.55
N TYR A 73 11.27 -5.55 0.73
CA TYR A 73 11.34 -4.17 1.17
C TYR A 73 12.79 -3.69 1.21
N ARG A 74 13.05 -2.56 0.56
CA ARG A 74 14.36 -1.90 0.52
C ARG A 74 14.24 -0.53 1.16
N TYR A 75 15.29 -0.14 1.85
CA TYR A 75 15.33 1.09 2.63
C TYR A 75 16.51 1.93 2.17
N PHE A 76 16.25 3.19 1.91
CA PHE A 76 17.33 4.16 1.69
C PHE A 76 16.90 5.54 2.20
N SER A 77 17.84 6.44 2.29
CA SER A 77 17.58 7.81 2.73
C SER A 77 18.47 8.79 1.98
N THR A 78 17.90 9.95 1.74
CA THR A 78 18.63 11.15 1.33
C THR A 78 18.67 12.14 2.50
N PRO A 79 19.40 13.26 2.41
CA PRO A 79 19.31 14.30 3.43
C PRO A 79 17.89 14.84 3.65
N ASN A 80 17.01 14.76 2.63
CA ASN A 80 15.70 15.36 2.62
C ASN A 80 14.60 14.39 3.10
N ARG A 81 14.67 13.09 2.73
CA ARG A 81 13.61 12.13 2.96
C ARG A 81 14.12 10.70 3.17
N LYS A 82 13.35 9.90 3.93
CA LYS A 82 13.54 8.44 4.01
C LYS A 82 12.59 7.73 3.06
N PHE A 83 13.04 6.62 2.48
CA PHE A 83 12.29 5.86 1.51
C PHE A 83 12.18 4.39 1.89
N ILE A 84 11.01 3.82 1.65
CA ILE A 84 10.76 2.39 1.73
C ILE A 84 10.22 1.96 0.38
N ILE A 85 10.98 1.14 -0.33
CA ILE A 85 10.60 0.58 -1.62
C ILE A 85 10.02 -0.81 -1.38
N ALA A 86 8.80 -1.06 -1.88
CA ALA A 86 8.27 -2.39 -2.04
C ALA A 86 8.58 -2.87 -3.47
N ASP A 87 9.52 -3.78 -3.61
CA ASP A 87 9.81 -4.40 -4.90
C ASP A 87 8.81 -5.52 -5.15
N ALA A 88 7.94 -5.34 -6.15
CA ALA A 88 6.88 -6.28 -6.47
C ALA A 88 7.22 -7.09 -7.72
N PRO A 89 6.89 -8.40 -7.72
CA PRO A 89 7.09 -9.24 -8.89
C PRO A 89 6.26 -8.76 -10.09
N GLY A 90 6.88 -8.78 -11.29
CA GLY A 90 6.23 -8.39 -12.53
C GLY A 90 5.32 -9.46 -13.13
N HIS A 91 5.37 -10.70 -12.65
CA HIS A 91 4.69 -11.84 -13.26
C HIS A 91 3.22 -11.95 -12.77
N VAL A 92 2.31 -12.27 -13.68
CA VAL A 92 0.85 -12.42 -13.41
C VAL A 92 0.55 -13.34 -12.23
N GLN A 93 1.33 -14.41 -12.08
CA GLN A 93 1.16 -15.40 -11.02
C GLN A 93 1.38 -14.83 -9.60
N TYR A 94 2.05 -13.69 -9.51
CA TYR A 94 2.41 -13.05 -8.24
C TYR A 94 1.61 -11.76 -7.97
N THR A 95 0.46 -11.57 -8.64
CA THR A 95 -0.43 -10.40 -8.45
C THR A 95 -0.76 -10.16 -6.97
N ARG A 96 -0.94 -11.24 -6.18
CA ARG A 96 -1.15 -11.16 -4.73
C ARG A 96 -0.05 -10.37 -4.00
N ASN A 97 1.20 -10.60 -4.40
CA ASN A 97 2.35 -9.97 -3.77
C ASN A 97 2.39 -8.47 -4.12
N MET A 98 2.01 -8.10 -5.35
CA MET A 98 1.82 -6.71 -5.74
C MET A 98 0.75 -6.02 -4.89
N ILE A 99 -0.41 -6.66 -4.67
CA ILE A 99 -1.48 -6.09 -3.83
C ILE A 99 -0.99 -5.87 -2.40
N THR A 100 -0.24 -6.83 -1.85
CA THR A 100 0.35 -6.72 -0.50
C THR A 100 1.33 -5.54 -0.41
N GLY A 101 2.21 -5.37 -1.39
CA GLY A 101 3.15 -4.24 -1.43
C GLY A 101 2.46 -2.90 -1.63
N ALA A 102 1.47 -2.85 -2.53
CA ALA A 102 0.74 -1.63 -2.84
C ALA A 102 -0.15 -1.15 -1.69
N SER A 103 -0.73 -2.06 -0.90
CA SER A 103 -1.62 -1.70 0.21
C SER A 103 -0.96 -0.84 1.30
N ASN A 104 0.35 -0.88 1.41
CA ASN A 104 1.14 -0.09 2.35
C ASN A 104 1.92 1.06 1.69
N SER A 105 1.73 1.27 0.39
CA SER A 105 2.45 2.27 -0.39
C SER A 105 1.58 3.51 -0.66
N GLN A 106 2.19 4.67 -0.65
CA GLN A 106 1.55 5.97 -0.91
C GLN A 106 1.64 6.37 -2.39
N LEU A 107 2.58 5.74 -3.12
CA LEU A 107 2.88 6.00 -4.52
C LEU A 107 3.24 4.68 -5.22
N ILE A 108 2.87 4.56 -6.48
CA ILE A 108 3.29 3.47 -7.35
C ILE A 108 4.13 4.01 -8.51
N ILE A 109 5.26 3.36 -8.78
CA ILE A 109 6.07 3.60 -9.99
C ILE A 109 5.81 2.45 -10.96
N ILE A 110 5.18 2.75 -12.08
CA ILE A 110 4.93 1.80 -13.16
C ILE A 110 6.00 2.01 -14.22
N LEU A 111 6.85 1.00 -14.42
CA LEU A 111 7.86 1.00 -15.45
C LEU A 111 7.28 0.54 -16.78
N ILE A 112 7.70 1.20 -17.85
CA ILE A 112 7.36 0.88 -19.23
C ILE A 112 8.65 0.84 -20.04
N ASP A 113 8.93 -0.27 -20.71
CA ASP A 113 10.04 -0.36 -21.67
C ASP A 113 9.71 0.53 -22.89
N ALA A 114 10.56 1.52 -23.18
CA ALA A 114 10.35 2.47 -24.27
C ALA A 114 10.19 1.82 -25.66
N ARG A 115 10.73 0.59 -25.84
CA ARG A 115 10.61 -0.16 -27.09
C ARG A 115 9.24 -0.82 -27.27
N GLN A 116 8.55 -1.13 -26.16
CA GLN A 116 7.30 -1.90 -26.15
C GLN A 116 6.06 -1.02 -25.96
N GLY A 117 6.22 0.13 -25.26
CA GLY A 117 5.09 1.00 -24.91
C GLY A 117 4.11 0.37 -23.91
N VAL A 118 2.86 0.79 -23.97
CA VAL A 118 1.80 0.38 -23.04
C VAL A 118 1.27 -1.01 -23.43
N ILE A 119 1.75 -2.03 -22.75
CA ILE A 119 1.38 -3.44 -22.96
C ILE A 119 0.27 -3.88 -21.98
N GLU A 120 -0.25 -5.11 -22.14
CA GLU A 120 -1.29 -5.68 -21.27
C GLU A 120 -0.90 -5.66 -19.79
N GLN A 121 0.35 -5.99 -19.47
CA GLN A 121 0.83 -5.99 -18.09
C GLN A 121 0.85 -4.60 -17.47
N THR A 122 1.20 -3.56 -18.25
CA THR A 122 1.11 -2.16 -17.82
C THR A 122 -0.32 -1.79 -17.45
N ARG A 123 -1.29 -2.18 -18.30
CA ARG A 123 -2.72 -1.96 -18.03
C ARG A 123 -3.17 -2.66 -16.76
N ARG A 124 -2.77 -3.91 -16.56
CA ARG A 124 -3.10 -4.70 -15.35
C ARG A 124 -2.58 -4.02 -14.07
N HIS A 125 -1.33 -3.57 -14.06
CA HIS A 125 -0.77 -2.86 -12.91
C HIS A 125 -1.52 -1.56 -12.63
N SER A 126 -1.93 -0.84 -13.67
CA SER A 126 -2.73 0.37 -13.55
C SER A 126 -4.12 0.11 -13.00
N ILE A 127 -4.76 -1.00 -13.40
CA ILE A 127 -6.05 -1.45 -12.87
C ILE A 127 -5.94 -1.77 -11.37
N ILE A 128 -4.90 -2.49 -10.96
CA ILE A 128 -4.66 -2.79 -9.55
C ILE A 128 -4.43 -1.49 -8.77
N ALA A 129 -3.66 -0.54 -9.31
CA ALA A 129 -3.46 0.76 -8.69
C ALA A 129 -4.79 1.53 -8.52
N SER A 130 -5.67 1.49 -9.52
CA SER A 130 -7.01 2.09 -9.45
C SER A 130 -7.91 1.41 -8.42
N LEU A 131 -7.94 0.07 -8.38
CA LEU A 131 -8.73 -0.69 -7.40
C LEU A 131 -8.27 -0.43 -5.97
N LEU A 132 -6.95 -0.32 -5.75
CA LEU A 132 -6.36 0.02 -4.45
C LEU A 132 -6.42 1.53 -4.13
N LYS A 133 -7.05 2.34 -5.01
CA LYS A 133 -7.21 3.79 -4.83
C LYS A 133 -5.88 4.49 -4.58
N MET A 134 -4.83 4.06 -5.32
CA MET A 134 -3.53 4.72 -5.26
C MET A 134 -3.66 6.17 -5.74
N LYS A 135 -3.31 7.12 -4.89
CA LYS A 135 -3.50 8.55 -5.17
C LYS A 135 -2.43 9.15 -6.08
N ARG A 136 -1.27 8.50 -6.17
CA ARG A 136 -0.11 8.99 -6.96
C ARG A 136 0.45 7.87 -7.79
N VAL A 137 0.53 8.11 -9.09
CA VAL A 137 1.10 7.19 -10.06
C VAL A 137 2.26 7.87 -10.77
N VAL A 138 3.40 7.23 -10.78
CA VAL A 138 4.56 7.62 -11.58
C VAL A 138 4.71 6.61 -12.71
N VAL A 139 4.80 7.11 -13.93
CA VAL A 139 5.12 6.31 -15.11
C VAL A 139 6.58 6.59 -15.47
N ALA A 140 7.43 5.60 -15.26
CA ALA A 140 8.83 5.66 -15.64
C ALA A 140 9.02 4.95 -16.99
N VAL A 141 9.16 5.74 -18.06
CA VAL A 141 9.47 5.24 -19.40
C VAL A 141 10.96 4.94 -19.42
N ASN A 142 11.29 3.67 -19.23
CA ASN A 142 12.64 3.19 -19.04
C ASN A 142 13.27 2.69 -20.37
N LYS A 143 14.59 2.56 -20.36
CA LYS A 143 15.40 2.15 -21.51
C LYS A 143 15.32 3.15 -22.67
N MET A 144 15.25 4.43 -22.36
CA MET A 144 15.30 5.50 -23.35
C MET A 144 16.58 5.45 -24.19
N ASP A 145 17.66 4.90 -23.64
CA ASP A 145 18.92 4.63 -24.34
C ASP A 145 18.78 3.68 -25.53
N LEU A 146 17.80 2.79 -25.52
CA LEU A 146 17.54 1.82 -26.60
C LEU A 146 16.62 2.36 -27.70
N VAL A 147 16.15 3.60 -27.57
CA VAL A 147 15.32 4.31 -28.54
C VAL A 147 15.91 5.70 -28.84
N ASP A 148 17.24 5.82 -28.75
CA ASP A 148 18.00 7.05 -29.05
C ASP A 148 17.50 8.28 -28.28
N TYR A 149 17.00 8.08 -27.06
CA TYR A 149 16.46 9.15 -26.19
C TYR A 149 15.37 10.01 -26.85
N SER A 150 14.57 9.42 -27.72
CA SER A 150 13.57 10.08 -28.57
C SER A 150 12.42 10.68 -27.76
N GLU A 151 12.22 11.99 -27.93
CA GLU A 151 11.08 12.73 -27.38
C GLU A 151 9.74 12.23 -27.94
N ASP A 152 9.69 11.89 -29.25
CA ASP A 152 8.49 11.40 -29.92
C ASP A 152 8.03 10.06 -29.34
N VAL A 153 8.97 9.14 -29.06
CA VAL A 153 8.65 7.85 -28.43
C VAL A 153 8.07 8.07 -27.05
N PHE A 154 8.67 8.92 -26.24
CA PHE A 154 8.16 9.26 -24.92
C PHE A 154 6.76 9.87 -24.97
N ASN A 155 6.54 10.85 -25.83
CA ASN A 155 5.24 11.53 -25.97
C ASN A 155 4.14 10.59 -26.46
N ASN A 156 4.45 9.65 -27.35
CA ASN A 156 3.50 8.63 -27.81
C ASN A 156 3.10 7.70 -26.64
N ILE A 157 4.06 7.21 -25.89
CA ILE A 157 3.80 6.36 -24.72
C ILE A 157 2.98 7.10 -23.65
N LYS A 158 3.33 8.36 -23.38
CA LYS A 158 2.56 9.23 -22.48
C LYS A 158 1.11 9.34 -22.93
N LYS A 159 0.86 9.65 -24.19
CA LYS A 159 -0.48 9.77 -24.76
C LYS A 159 -1.28 8.46 -24.65
N ASP A 160 -0.65 7.33 -24.92
CA ASP A 160 -1.30 6.03 -24.81
C ASP A 160 -1.64 5.70 -23.36
N TYR A 161 -0.74 6.04 -22.43
CA TYR A 161 -1.00 5.81 -21.01
C TYR A 161 -2.03 6.78 -20.44
N ASP A 162 -2.10 8.03 -20.90
CA ASP A 162 -3.12 9.00 -20.50
C ASP A 162 -4.54 8.45 -20.76
N GLN A 163 -4.77 7.76 -21.89
CA GLN A 163 -6.04 7.10 -22.19
C GLN A 163 -6.37 5.98 -21.17
N VAL A 164 -5.35 5.22 -20.76
CA VAL A 164 -5.52 4.19 -19.73
C VAL A 164 -5.84 4.84 -18.39
N ALA A 165 -5.09 5.86 -18.00
CA ALA A 165 -5.27 6.58 -16.75
C ALA A 165 -6.66 7.21 -16.64
N GLU A 166 -7.14 7.85 -17.70
CA GLU A 166 -8.48 8.45 -17.79
C GLU A 166 -9.56 7.38 -17.63
N SER A 167 -9.46 6.27 -18.35
CA SER A 167 -10.43 5.15 -18.26
C SER A 167 -10.52 4.53 -16.87
N LEU A 168 -9.45 4.60 -16.10
CA LEU A 168 -9.32 4.04 -14.75
C LEU A 168 -9.57 5.08 -13.64
N GLY A 169 -9.78 6.34 -13.99
CA GLY A 169 -9.94 7.44 -13.04
C GLY A 169 -8.67 7.71 -12.22
N LEU A 170 -7.50 7.32 -12.73
CA LEU A 170 -6.22 7.63 -12.09
C LEU A 170 -5.92 9.12 -12.24
N LYS A 171 -5.70 9.76 -11.10
CA LYS A 171 -5.36 11.20 -11.02
C LYS A 171 -3.88 11.35 -10.63
N ASN A 172 -3.31 12.53 -10.88
CA ASN A 172 -1.94 12.85 -10.46
C ASN A 172 -0.89 11.86 -11.01
N VAL A 173 -0.91 11.61 -12.32
CA VAL A 173 0.09 10.81 -13.02
C VAL A 173 1.27 11.68 -13.42
N ALA A 174 2.47 11.33 -12.96
CA ALA A 174 3.73 11.99 -13.34
C ALA A 174 4.53 11.08 -14.28
N TYR A 175 5.22 11.66 -15.26
CA TYR A 175 5.94 10.92 -16.29
C TYR A 175 7.43 11.26 -16.30
N PHE A 176 8.28 10.22 -16.33
CA PHE A 176 9.74 10.37 -16.34
C PHE A 176 10.36 9.51 -17.46
N PRO A 177 11.03 10.13 -18.45
CA PRO A 177 11.86 9.40 -19.39
C PRO A 177 13.20 9.09 -18.70
N ILE A 178 13.52 7.81 -18.53
CA ILE A 178 14.71 7.39 -17.79
C ILE A 178 15.52 6.34 -18.54
N SER A 179 16.80 6.24 -18.19
CA SER A 179 17.60 5.03 -18.41
C SER A 179 18.12 4.54 -17.05
N ALA A 180 17.51 3.48 -16.53
CA ALA A 180 17.94 2.90 -15.25
C ALA A 180 19.35 2.33 -15.31
N PHE A 181 19.78 1.88 -16.50
CA PHE A 181 21.12 1.35 -16.71
C PHE A 181 22.20 2.43 -16.63
N TYR A 182 21.99 3.58 -17.30
CA TYR A 182 22.94 4.68 -17.32
C TYR A 182 22.72 5.72 -16.22
N GLY A 183 21.56 5.75 -15.56
CA GLY A 183 21.21 6.70 -14.51
C GLY A 183 20.57 7.99 -15.03
N ASP A 184 20.26 8.06 -16.34
CA ASP A 184 19.69 9.27 -16.96
C ASP A 184 18.33 9.61 -16.35
N ASN A 185 18.14 10.85 -15.88
CA ASN A 185 16.94 11.41 -15.23
C ASN A 185 16.46 10.68 -13.96
N ILE A 186 17.35 9.94 -13.29
CA ILE A 186 17.00 9.28 -12.02
C ILE A 186 17.40 10.15 -10.84
N VAL A 187 18.68 10.45 -10.67
CA VAL A 187 19.21 11.36 -9.65
C VAL A 187 19.60 12.68 -10.28
N ASP A 188 20.34 12.63 -11.38
CA ASP A 188 20.79 13.80 -12.14
C ASP A 188 20.01 13.92 -13.46
N LYS A 189 19.89 15.16 -13.97
CA LYS A 189 19.31 15.42 -15.28
C LYS A 189 20.19 14.84 -16.39
N SER A 190 19.56 14.19 -17.36
CA SER A 190 20.25 13.66 -18.52
C SER A 190 20.69 14.79 -19.48
N GLU A 191 21.96 14.75 -19.90
CA GLU A 191 22.45 15.60 -20.97
C GLU A 191 21.95 15.19 -22.35
N LYS A 192 21.42 13.95 -22.48
CA LYS A 192 20.92 13.38 -23.75
C LYS A 192 19.44 13.66 -23.97
N MET A 193 18.67 13.93 -22.88
CA MET A 193 17.25 14.26 -22.93
C MET A 193 17.01 15.71 -22.53
N THR A 194 17.68 16.65 -23.22
CA THR A 194 17.58 18.09 -22.93
C THR A 194 16.19 18.68 -23.18
N TRP A 195 15.33 17.96 -23.88
CA TRP A 195 13.93 18.28 -24.11
C TRP A 195 13.07 18.06 -22.84
N PHE A 196 13.46 17.15 -21.93
CA PHE A 196 12.79 16.96 -20.65
C PHE A 196 13.23 18.05 -19.65
N LYS A 197 12.29 18.93 -19.30
CA LYS A 197 12.60 20.12 -18.47
C LYS A 197 12.34 19.94 -17.00
N GLU A 198 11.61 18.89 -16.62
CA GLU A 198 11.24 18.61 -15.24
C GLU A 198 12.45 18.11 -14.44
N GLU A 199 12.27 18.00 -13.13
CA GLU A 199 13.29 17.49 -12.24
C GLU A 199 13.46 15.96 -12.40
N PRO A 200 14.64 15.41 -12.01
CA PRO A 200 14.85 13.97 -11.99
C PRO A 200 13.88 13.25 -11.07
N LEU A 201 13.72 11.94 -11.30
CA LEU A 201 12.80 11.09 -10.54
C LEU A 201 13.03 11.16 -9.03
N LEU A 202 14.28 11.10 -8.56
CA LEU A 202 14.57 11.15 -7.11
C LEU A 202 14.18 12.49 -6.49
N THR A 203 14.46 13.61 -7.17
CA THR A 203 14.05 14.94 -6.70
C THR A 203 12.52 15.05 -6.61
N PHE A 204 11.79 14.51 -7.58
CA PHE A 204 10.34 14.42 -7.50
C PHE A 204 9.89 13.60 -6.30
N LEU A 205 10.48 12.41 -6.06
CA LEU A 205 10.15 11.55 -4.92
C LEU A 205 10.48 12.21 -3.57
N GLU A 206 11.50 13.06 -3.50
CA GLU A 206 11.83 13.84 -2.31
C GLU A 206 10.76 14.88 -2.00
N ASN A 207 10.19 15.51 -3.03
CA ASN A 207 9.31 16.67 -2.89
C ASN A 207 7.81 16.32 -2.96
N VAL A 208 7.45 15.11 -3.44
CA VAL A 208 6.05 14.74 -3.55
C VAL A 208 5.37 14.75 -2.18
N GLU A 209 4.31 15.54 -2.05
CA GLU A 209 3.55 15.65 -0.81
C GLU A 209 2.69 14.41 -0.60
N VAL A 210 2.81 13.76 0.55
CA VAL A 210 2.04 12.58 0.94
C VAL A 210 1.18 12.83 2.19
N ASN A 211 1.40 13.95 2.86
CA ASN A 211 0.68 14.30 4.10
C ASN A 211 -0.73 14.84 3.84
N GLU A 212 -1.03 15.32 2.64
CA GLU A 212 -2.38 15.72 2.24
C GLU A 212 -3.40 14.57 2.28
N ASP A 213 -2.90 13.33 2.35
CA ASP A 213 -3.74 12.14 2.38
C ASP A 213 -4.23 11.76 3.77
N VAL A 214 -3.73 12.44 4.79
CA VAL A 214 -4.12 12.21 6.18
C VAL A 214 -5.45 12.91 6.45
N ASP A 215 -6.46 12.14 6.77
CA ASP A 215 -7.76 12.68 7.17
C ASP A 215 -7.67 13.23 8.59
N TYR A 216 -7.74 14.54 8.74
CA TYR A 216 -7.75 15.24 10.05
C TYR A 216 -9.16 15.57 10.55
N GLU A 217 -10.21 15.31 9.76
CA GLU A 217 -11.59 15.66 10.10
C GLU A 217 -12.35 14.49 10.70
N ASN A 218 -12.30 13.33 10.06
CA ASN A 218 -13.07 12.15 10.46
C ASN A 218 -12.32 11.36 11.53
N ALA A 219 -12.59 11.65 12.78
CA ALA A 219 -11.88 11.06 13.90
C ALA A 219 -12.17 9.55 14.04
N ARG A 220 -11.11 8.73 13.97
CA ARG A 220 -11.14 7.28 14.13
C ARG A 220 -9.99 6.84 15.03
N PHE A 221 -10.32 6.21 16.12
CA PHE A 221 -9.37 5.59 17.03
C PHE A 221 -9.88 4.20 17.39
N GLN A 222 -9.04 3.19 17.22
CA GLN A 222 -9.39 1.83 17.66
C GLN A 222 -8.52 1.44 18.84
N VAL A 223 -9.17 0.93 19.90
CA VAL A 223 -8.50 0.43 21.08
C VAL A 223 -7.68 -0.82 20.71
N GLN A 224 -6.36 -0.71 20.85
CA GLN A 224 -5.43 -1.82 20.64
C GLN A 224 -5.10 -2.53 21.94
N TYR A 225 -5.04 -1.78 23.03
CA TYR A 225 -4.75 -2.30 24.36
C TYR A 225 -5.43 -1.46 25.45
N VAL A 226 -5.97 -2.13 26.47
CA VAL A 226 -6.52 -1.49 27.66
C VAL A 226 -5.48 -1.49 28.75
N ILE A 227 -4.99 -0.31 29.14
CA ILE A 227 -4.01 -0.16 30.21
C ILE A 227 -4.77 -0.07 31.55
N ARG A 228 -4.55 -1.04 32.41
CA ARG A 228 -5.11 -1.09 33.75
C ARG A 228 -4.06 -1.61 34.72
N PRO A 229 -3.12 -0.75 35.19
CA PRO A 229 -2.13 -1.17 36.18
C PRO A 229 -2.83 -1.55 37.47
N GLN A 230 -2.34 -2.62 38.09
CA GLN A 230 -2.85 -3.05 39.41
C GLN A 230 -1.82 -2.70 40.50
N THR A 231 -1.31 -1.46 40.47
CA THR A 231 -0.37 -0.94 41.47
C THR A 231 -1.10 -0.01 42.45
N GLU A 232 -0.60 0.11 43.67
CA GLU A 232 -1.19 1.00 44.68
C GLU A 232 -1.22 2.46 44.21
N GLU A 233 -0.23 2.92 43.47
CA GLU A 233 -0.11 4.27 42.94
C GLU A 233 -1.05 4.60 41.77
N LEU A 234 -1.48 3.58 41.00
CA LEU A 234 -2.28 3.72 39.78
C LEU A 234 -3.56 2.87 39.84
N HIS A 235 -4.13 2.71 41.01
CA HIS A 235 -5.30 1.86 41.26
C HIS A 235 -6.48 2.21 40.34
N ASP A 236 -6.71 3.49 40.10
CA ASP A 236 -7.85 4.00 39.30
C ASP A 236 -7.46 4.36 37.86
N TYR A 237 -6.20 4.09 37.49
CA TYR A 237 -5.76 4.40 36.13
C TYR A 237 -6.39 3.43 35.13
N ARG A 238 -7.14 3.97 34.16
CA ARG A 238 -7.71 3.25 33.05
C ARG A 238 -7.47 4.03 31.77
N GLY A 239 -6.57 3.52 30.91
CA GLY A 239 -6.21 4.14 29.66
C GLY A 239 -6.48 3.22 28.46
N TYR A 240 -6.96 3.77 27.37
CA TYR A 240 -7.21 3.07 26.13
C TYR A 240 -6.13 3.44 25.12
N ALA A 241 -5.21 2.52 24.89
CA ALA A 241 -4.05 2.74 24.02
C ALA A 241 -4.31 2.29 22.59
N GLY A 242 -3.82 3.08 21.65
CA GLY A 242 -3.89 2.79 20.23
C GLY A 242 -3.18 3.85 19.39
N GLN A 243 -3.32 3.75 18.08
CA GLN A 243 -2.91 4.79 17.15
C GLN A 243 -4.15 5.56 16.68
N ILE A 244 -4.05 6.88 16.63
CA ILE A 244 -5.07 7.70 15.98
C ILE A 244 -5.03 7.37 14.47
N ILE A 245 -6.09 6.76 13.97
CA ILE A 245 -6.19 6.34 12.57
C ILE A 245 -6.42 7.56 11.69
N SER A 246 -7.36 8.43 12.10
CA SER A 246 -7.69 9.67 11.42
C SER A 246 -8.32 10.67 12.41
N GLY A 247 -8.41 11.93 11.99
CA GLY A 247 -8.96 13.01 12.79
C GLY A 247 -8.07 13.44 13.95
N THR A 248 -8.70 14.16 14.89
CA THR A 248 -8.07 14.71 16.09
C THR A 248 -8.91 14.40 17.32
N TYR A 249 -8.25 14.25 18.47
CA TYR A 249 -8.89 14.05 19.76
C TYR A 249 -8.26 14.95 20.82
N LYS A 250 -9.11 15.58 21.64
CA LYS A 250 -8.69 16.42 22.76
C LYS A 250 -9.57 16.19 23.98
N LYS A 251 -9.09 16.63 25.12
CA LYS A 251 -9.88 16.65 26.37
C LYS A 251 -11.19 17.42 26.18
N GLY A 252 -12.29 16.84 26.63
CA GLY A 252 -13.63 17.39 26.51
C GLY A 252 -14.39 17.02 25.23
N ASP A 253 -13.75 16.31 24.28
CA ASP A 253 -14.44 15.82 23.08
C ASP A 253 -15.51 14.79 23.45
N LYS A 254 -16.71 14.98 22.91
CA LYS A 254 -17.79 13.98 22.97
C LYS A 254 -17.54 12.91 21.94
N ILE A 255 -17.50 11.67 22.38
CA ILE A 255 -17.27 10.51 21.52
C ILE A 255 -18.35 9.45 21.71
N THR A 256 -18.49 8.61 20.70
CA THR A 256 -19.28 7.39 20.75
C THR A 256 -18.36 6.20 20.69
N ILE A 257 -18.57 5.22 21.56
CA ILE A 257 -17.89 3.92 21.56
C ILE A 257 -18.71 2.98 20.71
N LEU A 258 -18.08 2.42 19.68
CA LEU A 258 -18.70 1.49 18.75
C LEU A 258 -18.08 0.09 18.90
N PRO A 259 -18.86 -1.00 18.71
CA PRO A 259 -20.21 -1.07 18.14
C PRO A 259 -21.36 -0.82 19.10
N GLU A 260 -21.14 -0.73 20.43
CA GLU A 260 -22.21 -0.65 21.46
C GLU A 260 -23.00 0.67 21.40
N ASN A 261 -22.51 1.68 20.69
CA ASN A 261 -23.10 3.01 20.50
C ASN A 261 -23.30 3.77 21.83
N ILE A 262 -22.32 3.69 22.73
CA ILE A 262 -22.34 4.36 24.04
C ILE A 262 -21.63 5.72 23.91
N GLU A 263 -22.28 6.79 24.36
CA GLU A 263 -21.68 8.13 24.35
C GLU A 263 -20.96 8.42 25.67
N THR A 264 -19.83 9.09 25.56
CA THR A 264 -19.02 9.56 26.70
C THR A 264 -18.15 10.75 26.29
N THR A 265 -17.34 11.25 27.24
CA THR A 265 -16.43 12.37 27.03
C THR A 265 -14.99 11.96 27.31
N ILE A 266 -14.04 12.45 26.53
CA ILE A 266 -12.61 12.27 26.80
C ILE A 266 -12.20 13.11 27.99
N SER A 267 -11.75 12.49 29.07
CA SER A 267 -11.29 13.17 30.29
C SER A 267 -9.84 13.61 30.22
N LYS A 268 -8.99 12.83 29.50
CA LYS A 268 -7.54 13.04 29.39
C LYS A 268 -6.99 12.42 28.13
N VAL A 269 -5.94 13.01 27.59
CA VAL A 269 -5.20 12.51 26.40
C VAL A 269 -3.71 12.45 26.73
N GLU A 270 -3.05 11.34 26.37
CA GLU A 270 -1.62 11.14 26.58
C GLU A 270 -0.92 10.67 25.29
N THR A 271 0.31 11.11 25.10
CA THR A 271 1.24 10.56 24.09
C THR A 271 2.66 10.54 24.65
N GLY A 272 3.42 9.46 24.39
CA GLY A 272 4.78 9.31 24.89
C GLY A 272 4.91 9.34 26.42
N GLY A 273 3.83 8.98 27.15
CA GLY A 273 3.80 9.01 28.61
C GLY A 273 3.50 10.39 29.23
N ASN A 274 3.22 11.39 28.42
CA ASN A 274 2.89 12.75 28.89
C ASN A 274 1.44 13.11 28.53
N GLU A 275 0.79 13.84 29.41
CA GLU A 275 -0.49 14.47 29.11
C GLU A 275 -0.29 15.59 28.10
N VAL A 276 -1.19 15.66 27.11
CA VAL A 276 -1.19 16.67 26.05
C VAL A 276 -2.59 17.22 25.82
N ASP A 277 -2.68 18.39 25.21
CA ASP A 277 -3.97 19.03 24.93
C ASP A 277 -4.72 18.31 23.79
N GLU A 278 -4.00 17.86 22.77
CA GLU A 278 -4.56 17.26 21.57
C GLU A 278 -3.62 16.20 20.97
N VAL A 279 -4.20 15.18 20.35
CA VAL A 279 -3.51 14.20 19.48
C VAL A 279 -4.22 14.15 18.14
N PHE A 280 -3.44 13.83 17.09
CA PHE A 280 -3.92 13.82 15.72
C PHE A 280 -3.50 12.55 14.97
N ALA A 281 -4.04 12.39 13.78
CA ALA A 281 -3.83 11.22 12.95
C ALA A 281 -2.36 10.77 12.89
N LEU A 282 -2.16 9.46 12.92
CA LEU A 282 -0.90 8.71 12.94
C LEU A 282 -0.12 8.74 14.25
N GLN A 283 -0.51 9.55 15.23
CA GLN A 283 0.14 9.54 16.55
C GLN A 283 -0.31 8.35 17.40
N PRO A 284 0.61 7.71 18.16
CA PRO A 284 0.23 6.83 19.24
C PRO A 284 -0.39 7.65 20.39
N ALA A 285 -1.47 7.17 20.96
CA ALA A 285 -2.18 7.87 22.03
C ALA A 285 -2.74 6.91 23.07
N VAL A 286 -2.95 7.45 24.27
CA VAL A 286 -3.78 6.86 25.32
C VAL A 286 -4.91 7.83 25.60
N LEU A 287 -6.14 7.37 25.41
CA LEU A 287 -7.35 8.14 25.69
C LEU A 287 -7.98 7.64 26.97
N HIS A 288 -8.43 8.58 27.82
CA HIS A 288 -9.15 8.31 29.05
C HIS A 288 -10.58 8.81 28.93
N LEU A 289 -11.50 8.07 29.51
CA LEU A 289 -12.93 8.40 29.50
C LEU A 289 -13.37 9.01 30.83
N GLN A 290 -14.40 9.84 30.79
CA GLN A 290 -15.00 10.41 31.97
C GLN A 290 -15.81 9.37 32.74
N ASP A 291 -16.48 8.48 32.01
CA ASP A 291 -17.37 7.48 32.56
C ASP A 291 -16.66 6.11 32.64
N ASP A 292 -17.02 5.34 33.65
CA ASP A 292 -16.50 3.94 33.79
C ASP A 292 -17.31 3.01 32.89
N ILE A 293 -16.87 2.88 31.63
CA ILE A 293 -17.51 2.09 30.58
C ILE A 293 -16.65 0.89 30.27
N ASP A 294 -17.29 -0.23 30.02
CA ASP A 294 -16.61 -1.47 29.62
C ASP A 294 -16.23 -1.39 28.14
N VAL A 295 -14.92 -1.18 27.90
CA VAL A 295 -14.34 -1.06 26.57
C VAL A 295 -13.31 -2.15 26.36
N SER A 296 -13.37 -2.80 25.23
CA SER A 296 -12.51 -3.89 24.87
C SER A 296 -11.56 -3.54 23.72
N ARG A 297 -10.50 -4.34 23.59
CA ARG A 297 -9.65 -4.29 22.39
C ARG A 297 -10.50 -4.48 21.14
N GLY A 298 -10.35 -3.56 20.19
CA GLY A 298 -11.06 -3.58 18.92
C GLY A 298 -12.27 -2.66 18.84
N ASP A 299 -12.70 -2.08 19.97
CA ASP A 299 -13.74 -1.06 19.97
C ASP A 299 -13.20 0.24 19.37
N PHE A 300 -14.10 0.99 18.74
CA PHE A 300 -13.78 2.27 18.13
C PHE A 300 -14.30 3.42 18.97
N PHE A 301 -13.46 4.43 19.12
CA PHE A 301 -13.89 5.75 19.58
C PHE A 301 -14.02 6.65 18.36
N VAL A 302 -15.19 7.24 18.17
CA VAL A 302 -15.49 8.13 17.06
C VAL A 302 -16.18 9.38 17.55
N LYS A 303 -16.03 10.51 16.86
CA LYS A 303 -16.82 11.71 17.20
C LYS A 303 -18.29 11.44 16.85
N SER A 304 -19.18 11.85 17.74
CA SER A 304 -20.61 11.55 17.66
C SER A 304 -21.27 12.10 16.38
N GLU A 305 -20.68 13.13 15.78
CA GLU A 305 -21.18 13.82 14.58
C GLU A 305 -20.87 13.06 13.29
N ASN A 306 -19.85 12.19 13.28
CA ASN A 306 -19.41 11.48 12.07
C ASN A 306 -19.09 10.02 12.38
N LYS A 307 -20.12 9.19 12.39
CA LYS A 307 -19.99 7.76 12.70
C LYS A 307 -19.70 6.94 11.43
N PRO A 308 -18.78 5.96 11.49
CA PRO A 308 -18.61 4.95 10.45
C PRO A 308 -19.82 4.01 10.40
N ARG A 309 -19.84 3.12 9.42
CA ARG A 309 -20.84 2.05 9.35
C ARG A 309 -20.63 1.03 10.47
N VAL A 310 -21.73 0.45 10.95
CA VAL A 310 -21.74 -0.63 11.95
C VAL A 310 -22.71 -1.69 11.41
N GLU A 311 -22.17 -2.70 10.76
CA GLU A 311 -22.98 -3.68 10.01
C GLU A 311 -22.47 -5.11 10.25
N ASN A 312 -23.43 -6.08 10.20
CA ASN A 312 -23.12 -7.51 10.25
C ASN A 312 -23.09 -8.14 8.86
N GLU A 313 -23.67 -7.50 7.88
CA GLU A 313 -23.77 -7.96 6.50
C GLU A 313 -23.44 -6.78 5.58
N PHE A 314 -22.41 -6.94 4.75
CA PHE A 314 -21.88 -5.86 3.92
C PHE A 314 -21.24 -6.41 2.65
N GLU A 315 -21.09 -5.54 1.67
CA GLU A 315 -20.44 -5.82 0.40
C GLU A 315 -18.94 -5.50 0.48
N ALA A 316 -18.14 -6.27 -0.21
CA ALA A 316 -16.70 -6.07 -0.31
C ALA A 316 -16.14 -6.53 -1.66
N LEU A 317 -15.06 -5.89 -2.09
CA LEU A 317 -14.18 -6.47 -3.10
C LEU A 317 -13.14 -7.36 -2.40
N VAL A 318 -13.00 -8.58 -2.88
CA VAL A 318 -12.02 -9.54 -2.36
C VAL A 318 -11.06 -9.93 -3.46
N CYS A 319 -9.76 -9.70 -3.23
CA CYS A 319 -8.72 -10.34 -4.01
C CYS A 319 -8.40 -11.69 -3.36
N TRP A 320 -8.61 -12.78 -4.09
CA TRP A 320 -8.41 -14.11 -3.56
C TRP A 320 -6.94 -14.54 -3.65
N LEU A 321 -6.36 -14.98 -2.53
CA LEU A 321 -4.93 -15.21 -2.37
C LEU A 321 -4.56 -16.69 -2.14
N ASP A 322 -5.55 -17.59 -2.03
CA ASP A 322 -5.33 -19.01 -1.77
C ASP A 322 -5.44 -19.84 -3.08
N LYS A 323 -4.70 -20.94 -3.12
CA LYS A 323 -4.81 -21.94 -4.20
C LYS A 323 -6.13 -22.73 -4.14
N ARG A 324 -6.71 -22.88 -2.95
CA ARG A 324 -8.04 -23.46 -2.77
C ARG A 324 -9.08 -22.44 -3.23
N GLU A 325 -10.04 -22.89 -3.99
CA GLU A 325 -11.05 -22.01 -4.57
C GLU A 325 -12.01 -21.46 -3.50
N LEU A 326 -12.38 -20.19 -3.65
CA LEU A 326 -13.44 -19.56 -2.87
C LEU A 326 -14.80 -19.95 -3.43
N THR A 327 -15.68 -20.39 -2.55
CA THR A 327 -17.08 -20.72 -2.89
C THR A 327 -18.02 -20.12 -1.86
N GLU A 328 -19.27 -19.94 -2.24
CA GLU A 328 -20.32 -19.51 -1.32
C GLU A 328 -20.50 -20.48 -0.14
N GLY A 329 -20.96 -19.97 0.98
CA GLY A 329 -21.18 -20.74 2.22
C GLY A 329 -19.93 -21.07 3.01
N LYS A 330 -18.71 -20.85 2.48
CA LYS A 330 -17.47 -21.06 3.22
C LYS A 330 -17.28 -20.06 4.34
N LYS A 331 -16.70 -20.56 5.43
CA LYS A 331 -16.43 -19.80 6.65
C LYS A 331 -14.97 -19.46 6.75
N TYR A 332 -14.69 -18.24 7.23
CA TYR A 332 -13.37 -17.68 7.47
C TYR A 332 -13.40 -16.82 8.73
N PHE A 333 -12.25 -16.36 9.18
CA PHE A 333 -12.19 -15.17 9.98
C PHE A 333 -11.99 -13.95 9.07
N ILE A 334 -12.63 -12.82 9.39
CA ILE A 334 -12.24 -11.51 8.90
C ILE A 334 -11.43 -10.82 9.97
N GLN A 335 -10.21 -10.45 9.65
CA GLN A 335 -9.39 -9.61 10.51
C GLN A 335 -9.45 -8.18 10.02
N HIS A 336 -10.04 -7.33 10.84
CA HIS A 336 -10.16 -5.90 10.62
C HIS A 336 -9.45 -5.18 11.76
N LYS A 337 -8.28 -4.60 11.44
CA LYS A 337 -7.40 -4.00 12.46
C LYS A 337 -7.10 -4.99 13.60
N SER A 338 -7.48 -4.69 14.83
CA SER A 338 -7.25 -5.54 16.00
C SER A 338 -8.38 -6.55 16.30
N ARG A 339 -9.47 -6.54 15.51
CA ARG A 339 -10.60 -7.48 15.66
C ARG A 339 -10.47 -8.66 14.70
N LEU A 340 -10.72 -9.85 15.21
CA LEU A 340 -10.84 -11.10 14.44
C LEU A 340 -12.25 -11.66 14.66
N ILE A 341 -13.05 -11.73 13.60
CA ILE A 341 -14.48 -12.08 13.68
C ILE A 341 -14.77 -13.21 12.70
N LYS A 342 -15.56 -14.20 13.12
CA LYS A 342 -16.05 -15.25 12.21
C LYS A 342 -16.94 -14.64 11.13
N THR A 343 -16.67 -15.01 9.88
CA THR A 343 -17.42 -14.54 8.72
C THR A 343 -17.77 -15.69 7.78
N VAL A 344 -18.85 -15.52 7.02
CA VAL A 344 -19.25 -16.43 5.95
C VAL A 344 -19.42 -15.64 4.66
N VAL A 345 -18.99 -16.22 3.55
CA VAL A 345 -19.27 -15.69 2.21
C VAL A 345 -20.69 -16.09 1.84
N LYS A 346 -21.61 -15.14 1.87
CA LYS A 346 -23.04 -15.40 1.56
C LYS A 346 -23.29 -15.53 0.07
N GLU A 347 -22.66 -14.66 -0.70
CA GLU A 347 -22.90 -14.53 -2.12
C GLU A 347 -21.63 -14.02 -2.81
N ILE A 348 -21.38 -14.50 -4.02
CA ILE A 348 -20.36 -14.01 -4.92
C ILE A 348 -21.07 -13.39 -6.13
N GLU A 349 -21.16 -12.04 -6.15
CA GLU A 349 -21.99 -11.34 -7.12
C GLU A 349 -21.39 -11.36 -8.52
N TYR A 350 -20.13 -10.99 -8.65
CA TYR A 350 -19.41 -10.98 -9.93
C TYR A 350 -17.89 -10.97 -9.73
N LYS A 351 -17.20 -11.31 -10.78
CA LYS A 351 -15.73 -11.21 -10.90
C LYS A 351 -15.37 -9.99 -11.74
N ILE A 352 -14.30 -9.32 -11.35
CA ILE A 352 -13.69 -8.23 -12.12
C ILE A 352 -12.54 -8.80 -12.94
N ASP A 353 -12.64 -8.68 -14.27
CA ASP A 353 -11.51 -8.97 -15.14
C ASP A 353 -10.43 -7.90 -14.98
N VAL A 354 -9.24 -8.30 -14.52
CA VAL A 354 -8.12 -7.38 -14.25
C VAL A 354 -7.46 -6.82 -15.52
N ASN A 355 -7.89 -7.20 -16.70
CA ASN A 355 -7.39 -6.66 -17.97
C ASN A 355 -8.36 -5.64 -18.58
N THR A 356 -9.67 -5.82 -18.34
CA THR A 356 -10.72 -5.03 -19.00
C THR A 356 -11.61 -4.25 -18.05
N LEU A 357 -11.53 -4.51 -16.72
CA LEU A 357 -12.47 -4.05 -15.67
C LEU A 357 -13.91 -4.52 -15.87
N GLN A 358 -14.17 -5.39 -16.86
CA GLN A 358 -15.52 -5.91 -17.07
C GLN A 358 -15.94 -6.80 -15.91
N GLN A 359 -17.19 -6.64 -15.52
CA GLN A 359 -17.84 -7.51 -14.56
C GLN A 359 -18.36 -8.75 -15.29
N THR A 360 -17.93 -9.91 -14.83
CA THR A 360 -18.35 -11.19 -15.38
C THR A 360 -19.01 -12.05 -14.31
N PRO A 361 -20.09 -12.80 -14.64
CA PRO A 361 -20.67 -13.74 -13.71
C PRO A 361 -19.65 -14.77 -13.23
N VAL A 362 -19.75 -15.17 -11.97
CA VAL A 362 -18.96 -16.30 -11.44
C VAL A 362 -19.76 -17.57 -11.66
N SER A 363 -19.23 -18.51 -12.45
CA SER A 363 -19.94 -19.73 -12.79
C SER A 363 -19.97 -20.75 -11.65
N ASP A 364 -18.85 -20.96 -10.94
CA ASP A 364 -18.76 -21.99 -9.91
C ASP A 364 -17.88 -21.62 -8.71
N SER A 365 -16.71 -21.03 -8.94
CA SER A 365 -15.72 -20.75 -7.88
C SER A 365 -14.75 -19.64 -8.28
N VAL A 366 -14.08 -19.07 -7.28
CA VAL A 366 -13.07 -18.03 -7.47
C VAL A 366 -11.68 -18.61 -7.29
N LYS A 367 -10.82 -18.38 -8.25
CA LYS A 367 -9.44 -18.88 -8.28
C LYS A 367 -8.43 -17.87 -7.76
N LEU A 368 -7.25 -18.35 -7.47
CA LEU A 368 -6.10 -17.53 -7.06
C LEU A 368 -5.88 -16.32 -7.97
N ASN A 369 -5.67 -15.15 -7.38
CA ASN A 369 -5.46 -13.85 -8.03
C ASN A 369 -6.71 -13.25 -8.72
N GLU A 370 -7.88 -13.84 -8.56
CA GLU A 370 -9.12 -13.25 -9.03
C GLU A 370 -9.67 -12.23 -8.04
N ILE A 371 -10.28 -11.18 -8.57
CA ILE A 371 -10.93 -10.12 -7.79
C ILE A 371 -12.43 -10.24 -7.99
N VAL A 372 -13.15 -10.36 -6.88
CA VAL A 372 -14.60 -10.57 -6.87
C VAL A 372 -15.29 -9.61 -5.94
N LYS A 373 -16.53 -9.26 -6.29
CA LYS A 373 -17.46 -8.63 -5.36
C LYS A 373 -18.23 -9.71 -4.63
N VAL A 374 -18.22 -9.62 -3.32
CA VAL A 374 -18.87 -10.59 -2.43
C VAL A 374 -19.74 -9.89 -1.40
N ARG A 375 -20.73 -10.61 -0.90
CA ARG A 375 -21.49 -10.26 0.29
C ARG A 375 -21.02 -11.14 1.45
N LEU A 376 -20.49 -10.49 2.49
CA LEU A 376 -19.99 -11.14 3.70
C LEU A 376 -20.97 -10.94 4.85
N LYS A 377 -21.07 -11.97 5.71
CA LYS A 377 -21.82 -11.89 6.96
C LYS A 377 -20.94 -12.27 8.12
N THR A 378 -20.85 -11.40 9.12
CA THR A 378 -20.03 -11.57 10.34
C THR A 378 -20.87 -11.99 11.54
N ALA A 379 -20.24 -12.68 12.49
CA ALA A 379 -20.89 -13.13 13.72
C ALA A 379 -21.21 -11.98 14.70
N SER A 380 -20.47 -10.89 14.62
CA SER A 380 -20.71 -9.65 15.39
C SER A 380 -20.52 -8.43 14.48
N PRO A 381 -21.08 -7.26 14.83
CA PRO A 381 -20.95 -6.07 14.00
C PRO A 381 -19.51 -5.68 13.71
N LEU A 382 -19.24 -5.30 12.47
CA LEU A 382 -17.99 -4.70 12.04
C LEU A 382 -18.18 -3.18 11.96
N VAL A 383 -17.22 -2.44 12.51
CA VAL A 383 -17.18 -0.97 12.46
C VAL A 383 -16.19 -0.59 11.37
N PHE A 384 -16.63 0.06 10.30
CA PHE A 384 -15.77 0.38 9.17
C PHE A 384 -16.26 1.60 8.38
N ASP A 385 -15.34 2.24 7.68
CA ASP A 385 -15.65 3.18 6.60
C ASP A 385 -15.52 2.46 5.25
N ALA A 386 -16.20 2.95 4.22
CA ALA A 386 -15.94 2.45 2.87
C ALA A 386 -14.47 2.68 2.49
N PHE A 387 -13.83 1.71 1.83
CA PHE A 387 -12.43 1.74 1.45
C PHE A 387 -12.05 3.01 0.67
N GLU A 388 -12.95 3.51 -0.16
CA GLU A 388 -12.76 4.74 -0.93
C GLU A 388 -12.65 5.98 -0.05
N LYS A 389 -13.32 5.99 1.12
CA LYS A 389 -13.31 7.13 2.06
C LYS A 389 -12.12 7.07 2.99
N ASN A 390 -11.83 5.89 3.53
CA ASN A 390 -10.73 5.68 4.45
C ASN A 390 -10.14 4.29 4.25
N ASN A 391 -9.01 4.21 3.53
CA ASN A 391 -8.35 2.93 3.23
C ASN A 391 -7.96 2.17 4.50
N SER A 392 -7.63 2.88 5.58
CA SER A 392 -7.18 2.28 6.82
C SER A 392 -8.29 1.53 7.56
N THR A 393 -9.50 2.09 7.64
CA THR A 393 -10.66 1.48 8.28
C THR A 393 -11.54 0.70 7.28
N GLY A 394 -11.32 0.89 5.97
CA GLY A 394 -12.03 0.18 4.90
C GLY A 394 -11.34 -1.09 4.42
N SER A 395 -10.18 -1.45 4.97
CA SER A 395 -9.44 -2.65 4.57
C SER A 395 -9.45 -3.73 5.66
N ALA A 396 -9.56 -4.98 5.22
CA ALA A 396 -9.49 -6.16 6.08
C ALA A 396 -8.80 -7.32 5.34
N ILE A 397 -8.59 -8.43 6.01
CA ILE A 397 -8.14 -9.67 5.40
C ILE A 397 -9.06 -10.82 5.79
N LEU A 398 -9.21 -11.79 4.88
CA LEU A 398 -9.80 -13.09 5.19
C LEU A 398 -8.70 -14.05 5.63
N VAL A 399 -8.95 -14.75 6.72
CA VAL A 399 -8.03 -15.71 7.33
C VAL A 399 -8.74 -17.06 7.40
N ASP A 400 -8.05 -18.10 6.95
CA ASP A 400 -8.57 -19.47 7.01
C ASP A 400 -8.61 -19.97 8.46
N GLU A 401 -9.76 -20.50 8.88
CA GLU A 401 -9.99 -20.93 10.27
C GLU A 401 -9.05 -22.08 10.71
N THR A 402 -8.55 -22.88 9.77
CA THR A 402 -7.76 -24.07 10.06
C THR A 402 -6.26 -23.80 10.04
N SER A 403 -5.80 -23.14 8.98
CA SER A 403 -4.35 -22.90 8.76
C SER A 403 -3.86 -21.57 9.33
N ASN A 404 -4.77 -20.67 9.75
CA ASN A 404 -4.48 -19.29 10.12
C ASN A 404 -3.73 -18.49 9.04
N SER A 405 -3.82 -18.95 7.80
CA SER A 405 -3.21 -18.27 6.65
C SER A 405 -4.12 -17.18 6.10
N THR A 406 -3.56 -16.07 5.65
CA THR A 406 -4.30 -15.05 4.90
C THR A 406 -4.70 -15.60 3.53
N VAL A 407 -5.99 -15.63 3.25
CA VAL A 407 -6.57 -16.20 2.02
C VAL A 407 -7.24 -15.16 1.13
N GLY A 408 -7.46 -13.95 1.62
CA GLY A 408 -8.04 -12.86 0.81
C GLY A 408 -7.70 -11.49 1.38
N ALA A 409 -7.48 -10.53 0.48
CA ALA A 409 -7.44 -9.10 0.81
C ALA A 409 -8.82 -8.51 0.52
N VAL A 410 -9.36 -7.74 1.47
CA VAL A 410 -10.74 -7.23 1.47
C VAL A 410 -10.75 -5.72 1.45
N MET A 411 -11.50 -5.15 0.53
CA MET A 411 -11.84 -3.74 0.45
C MET A 411 -13.34 -3.60 0.73
N LEU A 412 -13.71 -3.00 1.85
CA LEU A 412 -15.09 -2.80 2.30
C LEU A 412 -15.74 -1.68 1.49
N LEU A 413 -16.97 -1.91 1.01
CA LEU A 413 -17.67 -0.98 0.12
C LEU A 413 -18.71 -0.13 0.84
#